data_1616c9ac64e7bb166ae2c30d4e22f924
#
_entry.id   1616c9ac64e7bb166ae2c30d4e22f924
#
_cell.length_a   1.000
_cell.length_b   1.000
_cell.length_c   1.000
_cell.angle_alpha   90.00
_cell.angle_beta   90.00
_cell.angle_gamma   90.00
#
_symmetry.space_group_name_H-M   'P 1'
#
loop_
_entity.id
_entity.type
_entity.pdbx_description
1 polymer ?
#
loop_
_entity_poly.entity_id
_entity_poly.type
_entity_poly.pdbx_seq_one_letter_code
_entity_poly.pdbx_strand_id
1 'polypeptide(L)'
;MFVKVCGLSTRESVRAAVESGADAVGFVLTKSPREISPDRARDLLVHVPEGVPAVGVFRHEAAADAVVTAREAGLEWVQLHGSRSPEDVKTVHDAGMQVIRAVTMGAAPVEFETWGEDLLLIDAAVPGSGETWDYSSVRKLGLGARHWLLAGGLNPSNVGAAALEAEAWGVDVSSGVESSRGVKDLDLVRAFVQAAKA
;
A
#
# COMPACT_ATOMS: atom_id res chain seq x y z
N MET A 1 -15.47 -1.31 -1.38
CA MET A 1 -14.25 -2.09 -1.03
C MET A 1 -13.24 -1.20 -0.33
N PHE A 2 -12.22 -1.72 0.36
CA PHE A 2 -11.16 -0.93 0.99
C PHE A 2 -10.21 -0.36 -0.07
N VAL A 3 -9.82 0.92 0.06
CA VAL A 3 -8.99 1.63 -0.93
C VAL A 3 -7.82 2.30 -0.23
N LYS A 4 -6.59 1.90 -0.58
CA LYS A 4 -5.36 2.57 -0.14
C LYS A 4 -4.75 3.35 -1.32
N VAL A 5 -4.34 4.60 -1.07
CA VAL A 5 -3.59 5.43 -2.02
C VAL A 5 -2.18 5.64 -1.50
N CYS A 6 -1.18 5.16 -2.23
CA CYS A 6 0.20 5.04 -1.79
C CYS A 6 1.15 6.01 -2.52
N GLY A 7 2.20 6.46 -1.83
CA GLY A 7 3.22 7.35 -2.39
C GLY A 7 2.77 8.80 -2.48
N LEU A 8 1.99 9.25 -1.51
CA LEU A 8 1.59 10.64 -1.37
C LEU A 8 2.75 11.47 -0.80
N SER A 9 2.99 12.67 -1.34
CA SER A 9 4.14 13.51 -0.97
C SER A 9 3.78 14.99 -0.77
N THR A 10 2.54 15.37 -1.10
CA THR A 10 2.05 16.74 -0.97
C THR A 10 0.74 16.79 -0.19
N ARG A 11 0.44 17.94 0.41
CA ARG A 11 -0.83 18.18 1.11
C ARG A 11 -2.02 17.97 0.17
N GLU A 12 -1.90 18.46 -1.05
CA GLU A 12 -2.94 18.38 -2.07
C GLU A 12 -3.26 16.92 -2.43
N SER A 13 -2.22 16.08 -2.59
CA SER A 13 -2.42 14.65 -2.88
C SER A 13 -3.03 13.88 -1.71
N VAL A 14 -2.63 14.19 -0.46
CA VAL A 14 -3.26 13.62 0.74
C VAL A 14 -4.74 13.99 0.80
N ARG A 15 -5.04 15.30 0.66
CA ARG A 15 -6.43 15.78 0.66
C ARG A 15 -7.26 15.15 -0.46
N ALA A 16 -6.74 15.09 -1.68
CA ALA A 16 -7.44 14.46 -2.79
C ALA A 16 -7.81 13.01 -2.49
N ALA A 17 -6.90 12.24 -1.86
CA ALA A 17 -7.18 10.86 -1.47
C ALA A 17 -8.27 10.76 -0.38
N VAL A 18 -8.09 11.46 0.75
CA VAL A 18 -9.00 11.32 1.89
C VAL A 18 -10.38 11.94 1.63
N GLU A 19 -10.45 13.09 0.96
CA GLU A 19 -11.72 13.75 0.57
C GLU A 19 -12.52 12.93 -0.45
N SER A 20 -11.86 12.07 -1.22
CA SER A 20 -12.52 11.13 -2.14
C SER A 20 -12.95 9.82 -1.48
N GLY A 21 -12.60 9.60 -0.21
CA GLY A 21 -13.00 8.43 0.55
C GLY A 21 -11.97 7.28 0.54
N ALA A 22 -10.69 7.56 0.35
CA ALA A 22 -9.65 6.55 0.58
C ALA A 22 -9.67 6.10 2.06
N ASP A 23 -9.58 4.79 2.28
CA ASP A 23 -9.61 4.19 3.61
C ASP A 23 -8.23 4.16 4.28
N ALA A 24 -7.15 4.29 3.49
CA ALA A 24 -5.78 4.42 4.00
C ALA A 24 -4.92 5.23 3.03
N VAL A 25 -3.85 5.84 3.56
CA VAL A 25 -2.84 6.56 2.79
C VAL A 25 -1.45 6.01 3.05
N GLY A 26 -0.55 6.07 2.04
CA GLY A 26 0.82 5.56 2.16
C GLY A 26 1.87 6.62 1.89
N PHE A 27 2.90 6.66 2.74
CA PHE A 27 4.10 7.49 2.62
C PHE A 27 5.32 6.60 2.38
N VAL A 28 6.06 6.85 1.30
CA VAL A 28 7.24 6.04 0.98
C VAL A 28 8.44 6.60 1.71
N LEU A 29 8.99 5.83 2.65
CA LEU A 29 10.12 6.18 3.51
C LEU A 29 11.38 5.35 3.16
N THR A 30 11.44 4.84 1.96
CA THR A 30 12.55 4.07 1.40
C THR A 30 12.97 4.67 0.06
N LYS A 31 14.23 4.42 -0.35
CA LYS A 31 14.77 4.96 -1.60
C LYS A 31 13.88 4.67 -2.80
N SER A 32 13.29 5.72 -3.36
CA SER A 32 12.29 5.66 -4.42
C SER A 32 12.09 7.04 -5.05
N PRO A 33 11.56 7.14 -6.30
CA PRO A 33 11.07 8.41 -6.83
C PRO A 33 9.94 9.05 -6.01
N ARG A 34 9.32 8.29 -5.10
CA ARG A 34 8.21 8.71 -4.22
C ARG A 34 8.65 8.94 -2.78
N GLU A 35 9.95 8.83 -2.51
CA GLU A 35 10.50 8.97 -1.17
C GLU A 35 10.24 10.37 -0.58
N ILE A 36 9.82 10.38 0.68
CA ILE A 36 9.77 11.58 1.49
C ILE A 36 10.49 11.34 2.82
N SER A 37 10.95 12.40 3.47
CA SER A 37 11.54 12.29 4.81
C SER A 37 10.49 11.97 5.88
N PRO A 38 10.90 11.39 7.03
CA PRO A 38 10.02 11.21 8.19
C PRO A 38 9.37 12.51 8.67
N ASP A 39 10.12 13.62 8.70
CA ASP A 39 9.58 14.94 9.04
C ASP A 39 8.49 15.38 8.06
N ARG A 40 8.72 15.17 6.75
CA ARG A 40 7.70 15.46 5.74
C ARG A 40 6.45 14.61 5.92
N ALA A 41 6.59 13.32 6.21
CA ALA A 41 5.45 12.45 6.50
C ALA A 41 4.66 12.96 7.72
N ARG A 42 5.35 13.37 8.79
CA ARG A 42 4.74 13.97 9.99
C ARG A 42 3.96 15.24 9.66
N ASP A 43 4.52 16.13 8.84
CA ASP A 43 3.84 17.35 8.40
C ASP A 43 2.56 17.05 7.60
N LEU A 44 2.54 15.94 6.85
CA LEU A 44 1.39 15.53 6.06
C LEU A 44 0.29 14.87 6.89
N LEU A 45 0.64 14.24 8.04
CA LEU A 45 -0.33 13.57 8.91
C LEU A 45 -1.43 14.50 9.41
N VAL A 46 -1.17 15.80 9.58
CA VAL A 46 -2.20 16.77 10.01
C VAL A 46 -3.37 16.89 9.03
N HIS A 47 -3.21 16.36 7.81
CA HIS A 47 -4.24 16.35 6.77
C HIS A 47 -4.93 14.99 6.62
N VAL A 48 -4.52 13.99 7.40
CA VAL A 48 -5.15 12.66 7.43
C VAL A 48 -6.17 12.66 8.57
N PRO A 49 -7.46 12.39 8.29
CA PRO A 49 -8.48 12.32 9.34
C PRO A 49 -8.17 11.22 10.35
N GLU A 50 -8.61 11.44 11.59
CA GLU A 50 -8.60 10.39 12.62
C GLU A 50 -9.35 9.14 12.12
N GLY A 51 -8.80 7.96 12.39
CA GLY A 51 -9.35 6.69 11.93
C GLY A 51 -8.96 6.27 10.51
N VAL A 52 -8.27 7.12 9.73
CA VAL A 52 -7.68 6.74 8.43
C VAL A 52 -6.22 6.33 8.65
N PRO A 53 -5.86 5.05 8.49
CA PRO A 53 -4.49 4.58 8.61
C PRO A 53 -3.53 5.33 7.69
N ALA A 54 -2.44 5.84 8.27
CA ALA A 54 -1.30 6.37 7.54
C ALA A 54 -0.14 5.38 7.64
N VAL A 55 0.33 4.88 6.51
CA VAL A 55 1.23 3.74 6.39
C VAL A 55 2.60 4.18 5.90
N GLY A 56 3.65 3.90 6.67
CA GLY A 56 5.04 4.05 6.21
C GLY A 56 5.48 2.84 5.38
N VAL A 57 5.96 3.07 4.17
CA VAL A 57 6.35 2.01 3.24
C VAL A 57 7.86 1.87 3.18
N PHE A 58 8.35 0.65 3.42
CA PHE A 58 9.76 0.30 3.50
C PHE A 58 10.08 -0.91 2.60
N ARG A 59 11.22 -0.90 1.95
CA ARG A 59 11.60 -1.97 1.03
C ARG A 59 12.93 -2.64 1.35
N HIS A 60 13.92 -1.86 1.76
CA HIS A 60 15.29 -2.34 1.92
C HIS A 60 15.78 -2.31 3.37
N GLU A 61 15.10 -1.54 4.22
CA GLU A 61 15.44 -1.33 5.61
C GLU A 61 15.11 -2.58 6.42
N ALA A 62 15.91 -2.89 7.44
CA ALA A 62 15.55 -3.90 8.43
C ALA A 62 14.23 -3.51 9.14
N ALA A 63 13.44 -4.48 9.59
CA ALA A 63 12.15 -4.20 10.25
C ALA A 63 12.31 -3.30 11.47
N ALA A 64 13.38 -3.45 12.24
CA ALA A 64 13.68 -2.60 13.40
C ALA A 64 13.93 -1.14 13.00
N ASP A 65 14.67 -0.89 11.91
CA ASP A 65 14.93 0.45 11.41
C ASP A 65 13.65 1.08 10.82
N ALA A 66 12.83 0.28 10.13
CA ALA A 66 11.53 0.71 9.64
C ALA A 66 10.61 1.15 10.77
N VAL A 67 10.60 0.43 11.91
CA VAL A 67 9.84 0.80 13.12
C VAL A 67 10.33 2.12 13.69
N VAL A 68 11.65 2.32 13.81
CA VAL A 68 12.22 3.58 14.32
C VAL A 68 11.79 4.75 13.42
N THR A 69 11.99 4.63 12.12
CA THR A 69 11.65 5.67 11.14
C THR A 69 10.14 5.96 11.11
N ALA A 70 9.30 4.93 11.19
CA ALA A 70 7.84 5.10 11.24
C ALA A 70 7.41 5.86 12.50
N ARG A 71 7.98 5.55 13.67
CA ARG A 71 7.74 6.29 14.93
C ARG A 71 8.18 7.75 14.84
N GLU A 72 9.34 8.01 14.26
CA GLU A 72 9.81 9.38 14.01
C GLU A 72 8.84 10.16 13.13
N ALA A 73 8.22 9.50 12.15
CA ALA A 73 7.19 10.08 11.30
C ALA A 73 5.81 10.18 11.99
N GLY A 74 5.62 9.62 13.19
CA GLY A 74 4.32 9.59 13.88
C GLY A 74 3.33 8.58 13.29
N LEU A 75 3.82 7.55 12.60
CA LEU A 75 3.01 6.52 11.94
C LEU A 75 2.80 5.32 12.88
N GLU A 76 1.65 4.66 12.75
CA GLU A 76 1.29 3.46 13.50
C GLU A 76 1.28 2.20 12.62
N TRP A 77 1.35 2.38 11.30
CA TRP A 77 1.36 1.30 10.33
C TRP A 77 2.67 1.26 9.55
N VAL A 78 3.21 0.06 9.40
CA VAL A 78 4.41 -0.23 8.59
C VAL A 78 4.04 -1.19 7.46
N GLN A 79 4.37 -0.82 6.23
CA GLN A 79 4.29 -1.73 5.08
C GLN A 79 5.68 -2.21 4.73
N LEU A 80 5.89 -3.53 4.80
CA LEU A 80 7.15 -4.19 4.47
C LEU A 80 7.07 -4.80 3.07
N HIS A 81 7.91 -4.31 2.16
CA HIS A 81 8.14 -4.88 0.85
C HIS A 81 9.46 -5.65 0.80
N GLY A 82 9.65 -6.44 -0.28
CA GLY A 82 10.87 -7.18 -0.54
C GLY A 82 10.94 -8.51 0.20
N SER A 83 12.14 -9.09 0.27
CA SER A 83 12.34 -10.34 0.99
C SER A 83 12.21 -10.11 2.49
N ARG A 84 11.28 -10.78 3.12
CA ARG A 84 10.94 -10.66 4.55
C ARG A 84 10.86 -12.04 5.19
N SER A 85 10.77 -12.05 6.51
CA SER A 85 10.60 -13.24 7.32
C SER A 85 9.44 -13.05 8.31
N PRO A 86 8.90 -14.12 8.90
CA PRO A 86 7.93 -14.02 10.00
C PRO A 86 8.46 -13.19 11.19
N GLU A 87 9.77 -13.20 11.43
CA GLU A 87 10.39 -12.40 12.49
C GLU A 87 10.33 -10.89 12.21
N ASP A 88 10.35 -10.46 10.92
CA ASP A 88 10.15 -9.07 10.57
C ASP A 88 8.73 -8.59 10.95
N VAL A 89 7.71 -9.41 10.70
CA VAL A 89 6.32 -9.14 11.10
C VAL A 89 6.23 -9.05 12.62
N LYS A 90 6.82 -10.03 13.32
CA LYS A 90 6.87 -10.04 14.78
C LYS A 90 7.57 -8.79 15.35
N THR A 91 8.66 -8.35 14.74
CA THR A 91 9.40 -7.14 15.15
C THR A 91 8.52 -5.89 15.13
N VAL A 92 7.68 -5.74 14.09
CA VAL A 92 6.74 -4.62 13.98
C VAL A 92 5.66 -4.72 15.07
N HIS A 93 5.10 -5.91 15.29
CA HIS A 93 4.06 -6.12 16.32
C HIS A 93 4.61 -5.94 17.76
N ASP A 94 5.81 -6.43 18.05
CA ASP A 94 6.46 -6.23 19.36
C ASP A 94 6.70 -4.75 19.65
N ALA A 95 6.79 -3.92 18.62
CA ALA A 95 6.85 -2.47 18.73
C ALA A 95 5.47 -1.81 18.94
N GLY A 96 4.38 -2.57 18.99
CA GLY A 96 3.00 -2.07 19.12
C GLY A 96 2.45 -1.42 17.85
N MET A 97 3.02 -1.72 16.69
CA MET A 97 2.60 -1.19 15.38
C MET A 97 1.88 -2.28 14.57
N GLN A 98 1.07 -1.85 13.62
CA GLN A 98 0.40 -2.74 12.67
C GLN A 98 1.22 -2.90 11.40
N VAL A 99 1.08 -4.06 10.72
CA VAL A 99 1.91 -4.39 9.57
C VAL A 99 1.10 -4.80 8.34
N ILE A 100 1.44 -4.19 7.22
CA ILE A 100 1.06 -4.67 5.88
C ILE A 100 2.28 -5.40 5.32
N ARG A 101 2.13 -6.68 5.01
CA ARG A 101 3.17 -7.44 4.32
C ARG A 101 2.88 -7.47 2.82
N ALA A 102 3.81 -6.96 2.02
CA ALA A 102 3.68 -6.94 0.57
C ALA A 102 4.46 -8.09 -0.06
N VAL A 103 3.76 -8.92 -0.84
CA VAL A 103 4.30 -10.06 -1.59
C VAL A 103 4.08 -9.82 -3.07
N THR A 104 5.05 -10.16 -3.90
CA THR A 104 4.91 -10.05 -5.36
C THR A 104 4.39 -11.35 -5.97
N MET A 105 3.57 -11.24 -7.01
CA MET A 105 3.20 -12.41 -7.81
C MET A 105 4.44 -13.08 -8.39
N GLY A 106 4.46 -14.43 -8.30
CA GLY A 106 5.63 -15.24 -8.66
C GLY A 106 6.60 -15.54 -7.49
N ALA A 107 6.33 -15.01 -6.29
CA ALA A 107 7.01 -15.47 -5.08
C ALA A 107 6.72 -16.95 -4.79
N ALA A 108 7.55 -17.55 -3.94
CA ALA A 108 7.33 -18.94 -3.52
C ALA A 108 5.97 -19.10 -2.79
N PRO A 109 5.28 -20.25 -2.90
CA PRO A 109 3.98 -20.45 -2.26
C PRO A 109 3.94 -20.15 -0.76
N VAL A 110 5.02 -20.42 -0.02
CA VAL A 110 5.15 -20.12 1.40
C VAL A 110 5.05 -18.62 1.73
N GLU A 111 5.38 -17.76 0.78
CA GLU A 111 5.24 -16.31 0.94
C GLU A 111 3.78 -15.84 0.99
N PHE A 112 2.83 -16.67 0.56
CA PHE A 112 1.40 -16.36 0.61
C PHE A 112 0.71 -16.95 1.85
N GLU A 113 1.43 -17.74 2.67
CA GLU A 113 0.95 -18.17 3.98
C GLU A 113 0.85 -16.98 4.93
N THR A 114 0.01 -17.08 5.95
CA THR A 114 -0.06 -16.01 6.96
C THR A 114 1.12 -16.10 7.92
N TRP A 115 1.74 -14.96 8.17
CA TRP A 115 2.78 -14.78 9.19
C TRP A 115 2.28 -13.97 10.38
N GLY A 116 0.95 -13.71 10.42
CA GLY A 116 0.31 -12.91 11.45
C GLY A 116 0.18 -11.43 11.10
N GLU A 117 0.52 -11.03 9.86
CA GLU A 117 0.31 -9.66 9.39
C GLU A 117 -1.15 -9.21 9.51
N ASP A 118 -1.39 -7.91 9.76
CA ASP A 118 -2.74 -7.33 9.82
C ASP A 118 -3.40 -7.28 8.44
N LEU A 119 -2.60 -6.99 7.39
CA LEU A 119 -3.02 -7.04 6.00
C LEU A 119 -1.92 -7.67 5.12
N LEU A 120 -2.33 -8.49 4.16
CA LEU A 120 -1.48 -8.91 3.06
C LEU A 120 -1.71 -7.97 1.86
N LEU A 121 -0.65 -7.55 1.17
CA LEU A 121 -0.72 -6.85 -0.10
C LEU A 121 -0.07 -7.71 -1.18
N ILE A 122 -0.77 -7.94 -2.29
CA ILE A 122 -0.26 -8.69 -3.44
C ILE A 122 -0.03 -7.73 -4.59
N ASP A 123 1.24 -7.58 -4.96
CA ASP A 123 1.69 -6.67 -6.01
C ASP A 123 2.10 -7.46 -7.28
N ALA A 124 2.18 -6.78 -8.41
CA ALA A 124 2.74 -7.32 -9.64
C ALA A 124 4.13 -7.92 -9.41
N ALA A 125 4.56 -8.83 -10.29
CA ALA A 125 5.91 -9.43 -10.23
C ALA A 125 7.03 -8.37 -10.27
N VAL A 126 6.77 -7.23 -10.94
CA VAL A 126 7.66 -6.05 -10.95
C VAL A 126 6.93 -4.88 -10.31
N PRO A 127 7.09 -4.68 -8.98
CA PRO A 127 6.39 -3.62 -8.26
C PRO A 127 6.67 -2.22 -8.80
N GLY A 128 5.62 -1.42 -8.98
CA GLY A 128 5.74 -0.04 -9.41
C GLY A 128 6.03 0.16 -10.90
N SER A 129 5.99 -0.89 -11.73
CA SER A 129 6.10 -0.80 -13.20
C SER A 129 4.90 -0.10 -13.82
N GLY A 130 3.72 -0.20 -13.20
CA GLY A 130 2.45 0.25 -13.77
C GLY A 130 1.86 -0.72 -14.79
N GLU A 131 2.50 -1.86 -15.04
CA GLU A 131 2.01 -2.89 -15.97
C GLU A 131 0.89 -3.71 -15.32
N THR A 132 -0.15 -4.00 -16.11
CA THR A 132 -1.23 -4.92 -15.74
C THR A 132 -0.76 -6.37 -15.82
N TRP A 133 -1.40 -7.25 -15.06
CA TRP A 133 -1.12 -8.68 -15.02
C TRP A 133 -2.42 -9.48 -14.92
N ASP A 134 -2.35 -10.81 -14.95
CA ASP A 134 -3.52 -11.69 -14.80
C ASP A 134 -4.01 -11.72 -13.35
N TYR A 135 -4.90 -10.79 -13.00
CA TYR A 135 -5.46 -10.65 -11.65
C TYR A 135 -6.22 -11.89 -11.18
N SER A 136 -6.80 -12.70 -12.10
CA SER A 136 -7.48 -13.94 -11.76
C SER A 136 -6.56 -15.00 -11.15
N SER A 137 -5.26 -14.90 -11.43
CA SER A 137 -4.25 -15.83 -10.92
C SER A 137 -4.14 -15.82 -9.39
N VAL A 138 -4.55 -14.73 -8.72
CA VAL A 138 -4.57 -14.64 -7.24
C VAL A 138 -5.51 -15.67 -6.61
N ARG A 139 -6.60 -16.03 -7.27
CA ARG A 139 -7.54 -17.04 -6.78
C ARG A 139 -6.88 -18.39 -6.51
N LYS A 140 -5.81 -18.71 -7.26
CA LYS A 140 -5.05 -19.96 -7.09
C LYS A 140 -4.21 -19.99 -5.82
N LEU A 141 -4.02 -18.85 -5.15
CA LEU A 141 -3.24 -18.76 -3.92
C LEU A 141 -3.99 -19.24 -2.67
N GLY A 142 -5.31 -19.43 -2.77
CA GLY A 142 -6.11 -19.99 -1.69
C GLY A 142 -6.14 -19.10 -0.43
N LEU A 143 -6.20 -17.78 -0.58
CA LEU A 143 -6.14 -16.81 0.52
C LEU A 143 -7.32 -16.89 1.49
N GLY A 144 -8.39 -17.60 1.11
CA GLY A 144 -9.58 -17.76 1.95
C GLY A 144 -10.27 -16.43 2.26
N ALA A 145 -10.76 -16.29 3.50
CA ALA A 145 -11.46 -15.09 3.99
C ALA A 145 -10.50 -14.02 4.55
N ARG A 146 -9.22 -14.06 4.23
CA ARG A 146 -8.25 -13.05 4.70
C ARG A 146 -8.54 -11.69 4.08
N HIS A 147 -8.32 -10.65 4.85
CA HIS A 147 -8.27 -9.29 4.31
C HIS A 147 -6.94 -9.09 3.57
N TRP A 148 -7.00 -8.75 2.30
CA TRP A 148 -5.82 -8.51 1.49
C TRP A 148 -6.08 -7.45 0.42
N LEU A 149 -5.02 -6.78 -0.03
CA LEU A 149 -5.05 -5.70 -1.00
C LEU A 149 -4.46 -6.16 -2.32
N LEU A 150 -5.18 -5.92 -3.42
CA LEU A 150 -4.67 -6.06 -4.77
C LEU A 150 -3.87 -4.81 -5.16
N ALA A 151 -2.68 -5.01 -5.69
CA ALA A 151 -1.82 -3.94 -6.18
C ALA A 151 -1.21 -4.28 -7.56
N GLY A 152 -0.47 -3.33 -8.13
CA GLY A 152 0.23 -3.50 -9.40
C GLY A 152 -0.64 -3.25 -10.63
N GLY A 153 -0.29 -2.23 -11.42
CA GLY A 153 -0.94 -1.90 -12.68
C GLY A 153 -2.36 -1.36 -12.58
N LEU A 154 -2.87 -1.11 -11.37
CA LEU A 154 -4.20 -0.55 -11.16
C LEU A 154 -4.26 0.93 -11.52
N ASN A 155 -5.37 1.34 -12.13
CA ASN A 155 -5.67 2.72 -12.49
C ASN A 155 -7.20 2.93 -12.50
N PRO A 156 -7.71 4.17 -12.70
CA PRO A 156 -9.16 4.42 -12.66
C PRO A 156 -9.99 3.63 -13.67
N SER A 157 -9.40 3.23 -14.80
CA SER A 157 -10.14 2.53 -15.86
C SER A 157 -10.23 1.02 -15.65
N ASN A 158 -9.39 0.42 -14.80
CA ASN A 158 -9.35 -1.03 -14.63
C ASN A 158 -9.63 -1.53 -13.21
N VAL A 159 -9.57 -0.66 -12.19
CA VAL A 159 -9.61 -1.08 -10.77
C VAL A 159 -10.86 -1.89 -10.42
N GLY A 160 -12.04 -1.50 -10.88
CA GLY A 160 -13.29 -2.22 -10.58
C GLY A 160 -13.29 -3.63 -11.17
N ALA A 161 -12.90 -3.77 -12.45
CA ALA A 161 -12.80 -5.07 -13.12
C ALA A 161 -11.72 -5.95 -12.50
N ALA A 162 -10.54 -5.39 -12.24
CA ALA A 162 -9.41 -6.11 -11.63
C ALA A 162 -9.76 -6.64 -10.22
N ALA A 163 -10.40 -5.80 -9.40
CA ALA A 163 -10.82 -6.19 -8.06
C ALA A 163 -11.85 -7.32 -8.08
N LEU A 164 -12.83 -7.26 -8.99
CA LEU A 164 -13.83 -8.30 -9.17
C LEU A 164 -13.18 -9.60 -9.68
N GLU A 165 -12.29 -9.50 -10.66
CA GLU A 165 -11.58 -10.65 -11.23
C GLU A 165 -10.71 -11.36 -10.20
N ALA A 166 -10.03 -10.59 -9.33
CA ALA A 166 -9.20 -11.13 -8.26
C ALA A 166 -9.99 -11.57 -7.01
N GLU A 167 -11.26 -11.19 -6.90
CA GLU A 167 -12.06 -11.30 -5.66
C GLU A 167 -11.38 -10.57 -4.48
N ALA A 168 -10.82 -9.39 -4.76
CA ALA A 168 -10.03 -8.64 -3.79
C ALA A 168 -10.91 -8.04 -2.68
N TRP A 169 -10.44 -8.10 -1.43
CA TRP A 169 -11.05 -7.37 -0.32
C TRP A 169 -10.84 -5.86 -0.44
N GLY A 170 -9.68 -5.44 -0.90
CA GLY A 170 -9.34 -4.05 -1.13
C GLY A 170 -8.28 -3.89 -2.21
N VAL A 171 -7.96 -2.64 -2.52
CA VAL A 171 -7.01 -2.26 -3.57
C VAL A 171 -5.99 -1.24 -3.06
N ASP A 172 -4.78 -1.28 -3.63
CA ASP A 172 -3.74 -0.29 -3.40
C ASP A 172 -3.25 0.28 -4.74
N VAL A 173 -3.15 1.59 -4.83
CA VAL A 173 -2.65 2.27 -6.03
C VAL A 173 -1.50 3.20 -5.72
N SER A 174 -0.51 3.22 -6.61
CA SER A 174 0.56 4.21 -6.58
C SER A 174 0.81 4.83 -7.95
N SER A 175 1.48 4.12 -8.88
CA SER A 175 1.85 4.67 -10.20
C SER A 175 0.64 4.97 -11.09
N GLY A 176 -0.44 4.22 -10.99
CA GLY A 176 -1.61 4.39 -11.87
C GLY A 176 -2.42 5.67 -11.65
N VAL A 177 -2.04 6.48 -10.68
CA VAL A 177 -2.62 7.82 -10.40
C VAL A 177 -1.54 8.91 -10.42
N GLU A 178 -0.51 8.73 -11.25
CA GLU A 178 0.60 9.68 -11.43
C GLU A 178 0.54 10.34 -12.81
N SER A 179 0.81 11.65 -12.87
CA SER A 179 1.01 12.39 -14.11
C SER A 179 2.41 12.18 -14.68
N SER A 180 3.37 11.96 -13.80
CA SER A 180 4.74 11.56 -14.09
C SER A 180 5.30 10.80 -12.89
N ARG A 181 6.38 10.06 -13.09
CA ARG A 181 6.93 9.17 -12.06
C ARG A 181 7.20 9.90 -10.74
N GLY A 182 6.47 9.54 -9.68
CA GLY A 182 6.54 10.14 -8.35
C GLY A 182 5.66 11.37 -8.14
N VAL A 183 4.94 11.85 -9.15
CA VAL A 183 4.06 13.02 -9.07
C VAL A 183 2.60 12.59 -9.24
N LYS A 184 1.80 12.71 -8.18
CA LYS A 184 0.38 12.36 -8.21
C LYS A 184 -0.41 13.36 -9.04
N ASP A 185 -1.28 12.85 -9.89
CA ASP A 185 -2.35 13.58 -10.54
C ASP A 185 -3.60 13.55 -9.64
N LEU A 186 -4.04 14.71 -9.20
CA LEU A 186 -5.13 14.80 -8.22
C LEU A 186 -6.47 14.31 -8.77
N ASP A 187 -6.70 14.50 -10.08
CA ASP A 187 -7.94 14.05 -10.72
C ASP A 187 -7.93 12.53 -10.93
N LEU A 188 -6.77 11.95 -11.27
CA LEU A 188 -6.62 10.50 -11.32
C LEU A 188 -6.77 9.87 -9.93
N VAL A 189 -6.27 10.50 -8.85
CA VAL A 189 -6.48 10.04 -7.47
C VAL A 189 -7.98 9.98 -7.15
N ARG A 190 -8.72 11.06 -7.42
CA ARG A 190 -10.17 11.12 -7.19
C ARG A 190 -10.92 10.08 -8.03
N ALA A 191 -10.61 9.99 -9.31
CA ALA A 191 -11.24 9.05 -10.23
C ALA A 191 -10.99 7.59 -9.81
N PHE A 192 -9.77 7.27 -9.33
CA PHE A 192 -9.46 5.92 -8.84
C PHE A 192 -10.30 5.55 -7.63
N VAL A 193 -10.33 6.41 -6.61
CA VAL A 193 -11.10 6.14 -5.39
C VAL A 193 -12.58 5.99 -5.71
N GLN A 194 -13.15 6.86 -6.58
CA GLN A 194 -14.54 6.76 -7.02
C GLN A 194 -14.81 5.45 -7.77
N ALA A 195 -13.96 5.08 -8.73
CA ALA A 195 -14.11 3.84 -9.49
C ALA A 195 -13.99 2.58 -8.62
N ALA A 196 -13.13 2.61 -7.60
CA ALA A 196 -12.97 1.51 -6.65
C ALA A 196 -14.13 1.39 -5.66
N LYS A 197 -14.86 2.48 -5.39
CA LYS A 197 -16.00 2.52 -4.45
C LYS A 197 -17.36 2.28 -5.14
N ALA A 198 -17.43 2.37 -6.48
CA ALA A 198 -18.63 2.09 -7.26
C ALA A 198 -18.98 0.60 -7.25
#